data_a2c1d9eb7d7464175870a532bfc6ba08
#
_entry.id   a2c1d9eb7d7464175870a532bfc6ba08
#
_cell.length_a   1.000
_cell.length_b   1.000
_cell.length_c   1.000
_cell.angle_alpha   90.00
_cell.angle_beta   90.00
_cell.angle_gamma   90.00
#
_symmetry.space_group_name_H-M   'P 1'
#
loop_
_entity.id
_entity.type
_entity.pdbx_description
1 polymer ?
#
loop_
_entity_poly.entity_id
_entity_poly.type
_entity_poly.pdbx_seq_one_letter_code
_entity_poly.pdbx_strand_id
1 'polypeptide(L)'
;MAEYYYAVASLPSLSLEESSYHSPGSFLSFMEEQLTAEDLSYLKRATIDPPGEFGDMPGAYLSYARFVVALRNVLAKERAARLAWELEEHLRLDDRGETGTTEPEAMARAREALNAENPYRAEEALIRAQWALLDELEVGRFFNVEKLLIYYLRLQLADRFGTMNQDRGVDSFEEQYSRLAEQFEGIEQSEQGNGEA
;
A
#
# COMPACT_ATOMS: atom_id res chain seq x y z
N MET A 1 -20.58 20.92 5.07
CA MET A 1 -19.26 20.29 4.98
C MET A 1 -18.34 21.17 5.81
N ALA A 2 -17.66 20.61 6.80
CA ALA A 2 -16.73 21.39 7.63
C ALA A 2 -15.50 21.78 6.79
N GLU A 3 -14.97 22.99 7.02
CA GLU A 3 -13.76 23.47 6.37
C GLU A 3 -12.60 23.39 7.36
N TYR A 4 -11.54 22.67 6.99
CA TYR A 4 -10.39 22.39 7.83
C TYR A 4 -9.15 23.19 7.39
N TYR A 5 -9.32 24.50 7.22
CA TYR A 5 -8.25 25.38 6.73
C TYR A 5 -6.97 25.27 7.53
N TYR A 6 -7.07 25.38 8.86
CA TYR A 6 -5.90 25.32 9.75
C TYR A 6 -5.22 23.94 9.70
N ALA A 7 -6.01 22.87 9.81
CA ALA A 7 -5.48 21.50 9.77
C ALA A 7 -4.73 21.24 8.46
N VAL A 8 -5.30 21.61 7.30
CA VAL A 8 -4.67 21.43 6.01
C VAL A 8 -3.42 22.30 5.82
N ALA A 9 -3.49 23.60 6.23
CA ALA A 9 -2.39 24.53 6.07
C ALA A 9 -1.15 24.19 6.93
N SER A 10 -1.33 23.43 8.01
CA SER A 10 -0.25 22.97 8.88
C SER A 10 0.42 21.69 8.43
N LEU A 11 -0.10 20.99 7.39
CA LEU A 11 0.46 19.74 6.93
C LEU A 11 1.76 19.99 6.13
N PRO A 12 2.83 19.23 6.41
CA PRO A 12 4.02 19.25 5.58
C PRO A 12 3.74 18.64 4.20
N SER A 13 4.54 19.02 3.21
CA SER A 13 4.51 18.35 1.91
C SER A 13 4.96 16.89 2.05
N LEU A 14 4.33 15.99 1.29
CA LEU A 14 4.69 14.58 1.25
C LEU A 14 5.31 14.24 -0.09
N SER A 15 6.35 13.43 -0.04
CA SER A 15 6.97 12.76 -1.19
C SER A 15 7.04 11.27 -0.90
N LEU A 16 6.93 10.45 -1.94
CA LEU A 16 7.01 9.00 -1.79
C LEU A 16 8.42 8.53 -1.41
N GLU A 17 9.45 9.25 -1.88
CA GLU A 17 10.87 8.91 -1.67
C GLU A 17 11.43 9.47 -0.37
N GLU A 18 10.81 10.48 0.20
CA GLU A 18 11.29 11.13 1.41
C GLU A 18 10.62 10.55 2.66
N SER A 19 11.38 10.39 3.72
CA SER A 19 10.82 9.97 5.01
C SER A 19 9.80 11.00 5.50
N SER A 20 8.58 10.58 5.74
CA SER A 20 7.53 11.43 6.30
C SER A 20 7.88 11.84 7.73
N TYR A 21 7.68 13.11 8.06
CA TYR A 21 7.86 13.62 9.43
C TYR A 21 6.80 13.07 10.41
N HIS A 22 5.68 12.56 9.91
CA HIS A 22 4.60 12.00 10.70
C HIS A 22 4.33 10.56 10.30
N SER A 23 4.22 9.68 11.31
CA SER A 23 3.66 8.36 11.07
C SER A 23 2.14 8.47 10.86
N PRO A 24 1.49 7.49 10.20
CA PRO A 24 0.03 7.46 10.10
C PRO A 24 -0.67 7.58 11.47
N GLY A 25 -0.12 6.97 12.52
CA GLY A 25 -0.67 7.05 13.88
C GLY A 25 -0.55 8.44 14.50
N SER A 26 0.61 9.12 14.37
CA SER A 26 0.79 10.47 14.91
C SER A 26 -0.08 11.49 14.17
N PHE A 27 -0.32 11.31 12.88
CA PHE A 27 -1.25 12.12 12.11
C PHE A 27 -2.69 11.98 12.64
N LEU A 28 -3.16 10.75 12.88
CA LEU A 28 -4.51 10.54 13.45
C LEU A 28 -4.66 11.20 14.82
N SER A 29 -3.66 11.08 15.69
CA SER A 29 -3.67 11.73 17.01
C SER A 29 -3.76 13.25 16.90
N PHE A 30 -3.04 13.86 15.95
CA PHE A 30 -3.13 15.29 15.68
C PHE A 30 -4.51 15.70 15.17
N MET A 31 -5.14 14.88 14.34
CA MET A 31 -6.47 15.16 13.77
C MET A 31 -7.61 15.01 14.80
N GLU A 32 -7.41 14.28 15.90
CA GLU A 32 -8.43 14.11 16.95
C GLU A 32 -8.90 15.45 17.56
N GLU A 33 -8.01 16.44 17.64
CA GLU A 33 -8.31 17.77 18.17
C GLU A 33 -8.86 18.73 17.10
N GLN A 34 -8.75 18.39 15.82
CA GLN A 34 -9.05 19.30 14.71
C GLN A 34 -10.36 18.98 14.00
N LEU A 35 -10.83 17.74 14.08
CA LEU A 35 -11.95 17.26 13.28
C LEU A 35 -13.22 17.03 14.10
N THR A 36 -14.35 17.02 13.39
CA THR A 36 -15.61 16.51 13.95
C THR A 36 -15.48 15.00 14.19
N ALA A 37 -16.30 14.46 15.10
CA ALA A 37 -16.30 13.03 15.39
C ALA A 37 -16.65 12.18 14.15
N GLU A 38 -17.51 12.68 13.26
CA GLU A 38 -17.89 12.04 12.02
C GLU A 38 -16.70 11.97 11.05
N ASP A 39 -16.07 13.11 10.75
CA ASP A 39 -14.93 13.19 9.82
C ASP A 39 -13.71 12.43 10.33
N LEU A 40 -13.47 12.44 11.64
CA LEU A 40 -12.44 11.62 12.27
C LEU A 40 -12.72 10.13 12.12
N SER A 41 -14.00 9.71 12.17
CA SER A 41 -14.37 8.32 11.94
C SER A 41 -14.05 7.85 10.52
N TYR A 42 -14.18 8.73 9.52
CA TYR A 42 -13.76 8.44 8.15
C TYR A 42 -12.25 8.25 8.06
N LEU A 43 -11.44 9.13 8.68
CA LEU A 43 -9.99 8.97 8.70
C LEU A 43 -9.56 7.65 9.35
N LYS A 44 -10.13 7.31 10.51
CA LYS A 44 -9.79 6.07 11.23
C LYS A 44 -10.12 4.79 10.46
N ARG A 45 -11.12 4.85 9.56
CA ARG A 45 -11.51 3.72 8.69
C ARG A 45 -10.76 3.68 7.36
N ALA A 46 -10.15 4.81 6.95
CA ALA A 46 -9.44 4.90 5.69
C ALA A 46 -8.15 4.08 5.72
N THR A 47 -8.00 3.19 4.74
CA THR A 47 -6.82 2.34 4.60
C THR A 47 -6.44 2.18 3.14
N ILE A 48 -5.14 1.99 2.87
CA ILE A 48 -4.62 1.64 1.54
C ILE A 48 -4.98 0.22 1.11
N ASP A 49 -5.52 -0.59 2.02
CA ASP A 49 -6.08 -1.92 1.77
C ASP A 49 -7.57 -1.94 2.09
N PRO A 50 -8.44 -1.42 1.21
CA PRO A 50 -9.85 -1.28 1.50
C PRO A 50 -10.50 -2.64 1.83
N PRO A 51 -11.28 -2.74 2.92
CA PRO A 51 -12.14 -3.88 3.14
C PRO A 51 -13.25 -3.91 2.08
N GLY A 52 -14.00 -5.01 1.98
CA GLY A 52 -15.10 -5.12 1.00
C GLY A 52 -16.28 -4.17 1.23
N GLU A 53 -16.43 -3.61 2.43
CA GLU A 53 -17.56 -2.74 2.81
C GLU A 53 -17.05 -1.33 3.15
N PHE A 54 -17.25 -0.37 2.25
CA PHE A 54 -16.82 1.01 2.41
C PHE A 54 -17.79 2.05 1.81
N GLY A 55 -19.04 1.66 1.49
CA GLY A 55 -20.00 2.47 0.73
C GLY A 55 -20.47 3.77 1.39
N ASP A 56 -20.26 3.94 2.69
CA ASP A 56 -20.61 5.13 3.46
C ASP A 56 -19.45 6.15 3.60
N MET A 57 -18.32 5.90 2.93
CA MET A 57 -17.14 6.76 2.96
C MET A 57 -17.26 7.95 1.99
N PRO A 58 -16.50 9.05 2.21
CA PRO A 58 -16.46 10.19 1.28
C PRO A 58 -16.01 9.79 -0.15
N GLY A 59 -16.48 10.56 -1.14
CA GLY A 59 -16.34 10.23 -2.56
C GLY A 59 -14.89 10.02 -3.03
N ALA A 60 -13.93 10.79 -2.51
CA ALA A 60 -12.52 10.60 -2.82
C ALA A 60 -12.02 9.21 -2.37
N TYR A 61 -12.40 8.77 -1.16
CA TYR A 61 -12.05 7.44 -0.69
C TYR A 61 -12.76 6.34 -1.48
N LEU A 62 -14.04 6.51 -1.82
CA LEU A 62 -14.77 5.55 -2.66
C LEU A 62 -14.07 5.33 -4.00
N SER A 63 -13.65 6.41 -4.67
CA SER A 63 -12.94 6.32 -5.95
C SER A 63 -11.60 5.59 -5.79
N TYR A 64 -10.84 5.91 -4.76
CA TYR A 64 -9.59 5.22 -4.43
C TYR A 64 -9.81 3.73 -4.15
N ALA A 65 -10.77 3.40 -3.29
CA ALA A 65 -11.05 2.03 -2.87
C ALA A 65 -11.51 1.14 -4.05
N ARG A 66 -12.37 1.67 -4.93
CA ARG A 66 -12.79 0.99 -6.16
C ARG A 66 -11.60 0.64 -7.06
N PHE A 67 -10.71 1.61 -7.28
CA PHE A 67 -9.50 1.38 -8.06
C PHE A 67 -8.62 0.29 -7.44
N VAL A 68 -8.39 0.33 -6.13
CA VAL A 68 -7.57 -0.69 -5.44
C VAL A 68 -8.21 -2.08 -5.51
N VAL A 69 -9.54 -2.17 -5.36
CA VAL A 69 -10.27 -3.43 -5.53
C VAL A 69 -10.13 -3.95 -6.96
N ALA A 70 -10.34 -3.09 -7.96
CA ALA A 70 -10.18 -3.43 -9.37
C ALA A 70 -8.76 -3.94 -9.67
N LEU A 71 -7.74 -3.19 -9.22
CA LEU A 71 -6.33 -3.53 -9.40
C LEU A 71 -5.98 -4.92 -8.83
N ARG A 72 -6.44 -5.21 -7.60
CA ARG A 72 -6.25 -6.51 -6.95
C ARG A 72 -6.96 -7.64 -7.67
N ASN A 73 -8.19 -7.41 -8.10
CA ASN A 73 -8.97 -8.40 -8.83
C ASN A 73 -8.34 -8.74 -10.18
N VAL A 74 -7.81 -7.74 -10.91
CA VAL A 74 -7.05 -7.99 -12.13
C VAL A 74 -5.80 -8.82 -11.85
N LEU A 75 -5.03 -8.48 -10.80
CA LEU A 75 -3.86 -9.26 -10.39
C LEU A 75 -4.24 -10.70 -9.99
N ALA A 76 -5.34 -10.88 -9.25
CA ALA A 76 -5.85 -12.20 -8.87
C ALA A 76 -6.23 -13.02 -10.11
N LYS A 77 -6.93 -12.42 -11.07
CA LYS A 77 -7.32 -13.04 -12.33
C LYS A 77 -6.11 -13.54 -13.14
N GLU A 78 -5.10 -12.70 -13.29
CA GLU A 78 -3.89 -13.05 -14.03
C GLU A 78 -3.08 -14.15 -13.32
N ARG A 79 -3.02 -14.12 -11.97
CA ARG A 79 -2.36 -15.17 -11.17
C ARG A 79 -3.13 -16.49 -11.22
N ALA A 80 -4.46 -16.45 -11.09
CA ALA A 80 -5.32 -17.63 -11.18
C ALA A 80 -5.16 -18.32 -12.54
N ALA A 81 -5.10 -17.55 -13.63
CA ALA A 81 -4.87 -18.10 -14.98
C ALA A 81 -3.51 -18.80 -15.11
N ARG A 82 -2.45 -18.32 -14.43
CA ARG A 82 -1.12 -18.91 -14.46
C ARG A 82 -0.98 -20.15 -13.57
N LEU A 83 -1.72 -20.18 -12.44
CA LEU A 83 -1.57 -21.19 -11.39
C LEU A 83 -2.71 -22.21 -11.39
N ALA A 84 -3.66 -22.10 -12.31
CA ALA A 84 -4.86 -22.92 -12.41
C ALA A 84 -5.70 -22.95 -11.10
N TRP A 85 -5.83 -21.78 -10.44
CA TRP A 85 -6.65 -21.60 -9.25
C TRP A 85 -8.09 -21.24 -9.61
N GLU A 86 -9.04 -21.54 -8.70
CA GLU A 86 -10.40 -21.05 -8.81
C GLU A 86 -10.45 -19.55 -8.50
N LEU A 87 -10.85 -18.75 -9.50
CA LEU A 87 -10.79 -17.29 -9.44
C LEU A 87 -11.85 -16.71 -8.50
N GLU A 88 -13.03 -17.29 -8.45
CA GLU A 88 -14.21 -16.72 -7.78
C GLU A 88 -14.01 -16.50 -6.28
N GLU A 89 -13.24 -17.37 -5.62
CA GLU A 89 -12.93 -17.26 -4.19
C GLU A 89 -12.00 -16.10 -3.86
N HIS A 90 -11.29 -15.53 -4.85
CA HIS A 90 -10.28 -14.50 -4.67
C HIS A 90 -10.73 -13.10 -5.11
N LEU A 91 -11.92 -12.99 -5.72
CA LEU A 91 -12.46 -11.71 -6.15
C LEU A 91 -13.15 -10.97 -4.99
N ARG A 92 -12.91 -9.66 -4.93
CA ARG A 92 -13.60 -8.74 -4.02
C ARG A 92 -14.61 -7.91 -4.81
N LEU A 93 -15.72 -7.58 -4.17
CA LEU A 93 -16.68 -6.62 -4.71
C LEU A 93 -16.41 -5.23 -4.14
N ASP A 94 -16.62 -4.21 -4.96
CA ASP A 94 -16.62 -2.83 -4.51
C ASP A 94 -17.98 -2.46 -3.86
N ASP A 95 -18.16 -1.20 -3.46
CA ASP A 95 -19.39 -0.68 -2.87
C ASP A 95 -20.61 -0.69 -3.80
N ARG A 96 -20.39 -0.95 -5.11
CA ARG A 96 -21.44 -1.10 -6.13
C ARG A 96 -21.75 -2.57 -6.44
N GLY A 97 -21.03 -3.50 -5.82
CA GLY A 97 -21.11 -4.92 -6.11
C GLY A 97 -20.39 -5.33 -7.41
N GLU A 98 -19.40 -4.52 -7.85
CA GLU A 98 -18.64 -4.77 -9.08
C GLU A 98 -17.22 -5.24 -8.75
N THR A 99 -16.65 -6.07 -9.62
CA THR A 99 -15.25 -6.52 -9.48
C THR A 99 -14.23 -5.57 -10.07
N GLY A 100 -14.65 -4.65 -10.96
CA GLY A 100 -13.78 -3.70 -11.66
C GLY A 100 -12.72 -4.33 -12.56
N THR A 101 -12.78 -5.63 -12.85
CA THR A 101 -11.75 -6.34 -13.65
C THR A 101 -11.65 -5.90 -15.09
N THR A 102 -12.56 -5.06 -15.58
CA THR A 102 -12.58 -4.47 -16.91
C THR A 102 -12.13 -3.01 -16.94
N GLU A 103 -11.80 -2.42 -15.79
CA GLU A 103 -11.30 -1.05 -15.68
C GLU A 103 -9.95 -0.90 -16.42
N PRO A 104 -9.86 -0.06 -17.48
CA PRO A 104 -8.68 -0.02 -18.34
C PRO A 104 -7.40 0.38 -17.61
N GLU A 105 -7.51 1.33 -16.68
CA GLU A 105 -6.36 1.81 -15.92
C GLU A 105 -5.86 0.75 -14.93
N ALA A 106 -6.74 0.11 -14.17
CA ALA A 106 -6.38 -0.98 -13.28
C ALA A 106 -5.73 -2.14 -14.05
N MET A 107 -6.23 -2.46 -15.25
CA MET A 107 -5.63 -3.48 -16.12
C MET A 107 -4.22 -3.09 -16.59
N ALA A 108 -4.00 -1.83 -16.96
CA ALA A 108 -2.70 -1.35 -17.41
C ALA A 108 -1.66 -1.42 -16.25
N ARG A 109 -2.02 -0.93 -15.06
CA ARG A 109 -1.16 -0.94 -13.88
C ARG A 109 -0.88 -2.35 -13.36
N ALA A 110 -1.88 -3.24 -13.37
CA ALA A 110 -1.67 -4.64 -13.02
C ALA A 110 -0.69 -5.33 -13.96
N ARG A 111 -0.77 -5.10 -15.28
CA ARG A 111 0.17 -5.66 -16.26
C ARG A 111 1.58 -5.12 -16.08
N GLU A 112 1.74 -3.83 -15.79
CA GLU A 112 3.03 -3.23 -15.47
C GLU A 112 3.69 -3.95 -14.28
N ALA A 113 2.96 -4.12 -13.20
CA ALA A 113 3.44 -4.83 -12.00
C ALA A 113 3.76 -6.31 -12.29
N LEU A 114 2.94 -7.01 -13.06
CA LEU A 114 3.16 -8.42 -13.41
C LEU A 114 4.37 -8.66 -14.33
N ASN A 115 4.78 -7.65 -15.08
CA ASN A 115 5.94 -7.68 -15.96
C ASN A 115 7.21 -7.10 -15.30
N ALA A 116 7.14 -6.69 -14.05
CA ALA A 116 8.28 -6.17 -13.32
C ALA A 116 9.36 -7.26 -13.11
N GLU A 117 10.62 -6.83 -13.08
CA GLU A 117 11.79 -7.72 -12.99
C GLU A 117 11.82 -8.55 -11.69
N ASN A 118 11.26 -8.01 -10.62
CA ASN A 118 11.23 -8.64 -9.31
C ASN A 118 10.02 -8.16 -8.48
N PRO A 119 9.68 -8.85 -7.37
CA PRO A 119 8.55 -8.49 -6.52
C PRO A 119 8.60 -7.07 -5.94
N TYR A 120 9.80 -6.56 -5.65
CA TYR A 120 9.98 -5.19 -5.16
C TYR A 120 9.53 -4.18 -6.21
N ARG A 121 9.99 -4.31 -7.45
CA ARG A 121 9.58 -3.43 -8.56
C ARG A 121 8.10 -3.54 -8.89
N ALA A 122 7.53 -4.72 -8.74
CA ALA A 122 6.09 -4.92 -8.89
C ALA A 122 5.31 -4.11 -7.84
N GLU A 123 5.70 -4.21 -6.58
CA GLU A 123 5.03 -3.47 -5.50
C GLU A 123 5.26 -1.96 -5.60
N GLU A 124 6.47 -1.52 -5.96
CA GLU A 124 6.76 -0.11 -6.26
C GLU A 124 5.82 0.43 -7.34
N ALA A 125 5.63 -0.30 -8.43
CA ALA A 125 4.72 0.11 -9.50
C ALA A 125 3.26 0.25 -9.01
N LEU A 126 2.81 -0.67 -8.15
CA LEU A 126 1.47 -0.63 -7.55
C LEU A 126 1.30 0.57 -6.60
N ILE A 127 2.30 0.86 -5.77
CA ILE A 127 2.28 2.02 -4.87
C ILE A 127 2.26 3.33 -5.67
N ARG A 128 3.09 3.44 -6.71
CA ARG A 128 3.13 4.63 -7.59
C ARG A 128 1.81 4.83 -8.34
N ALA A 129 1.17 3.76 -8.79
CA ALA A 129 -0.15 3.84 -9.42
C ALA A 129 -1.22 4.40 -8.45
N GLN A 130 -1.22 3.93 -7.20
CA GLN A 130 -2.12 4.43 -6.16
C GLN A 130 -1.83 5.90 -5.81
N TRP A 131 -0.55 6.27 -5.75
CA TRP A 131 -0.14 7.66 -5.50
C TRP A 131 -0.60 8.59 -6.61
N ALA A 132 -0.38 8.23 -7.87
CA ALA A 132 -0.83 9.00 -9.03
C ALA A 132 -2.36 9.23 -9.04
N LEU A 133 -3.14 8.21 -8.70
CA LEU A 133 -4.58 8.36 -8.53
C LEU A 133 -4.93 9.36 -7.42
N LEU A 134 -4.21 9.35 -6.30
CA LEU A 134 -4.43 10.32 -5.21
C LEU A 134 -4.09 11.76 -5.65
N ASP A 135 -3.12 11.94 -6.55
CA ASP A 135 -2.81 13.25 -7.15
C ASP A 135 -3.98 13.76 -7.99
N GLU A 136 -4.59 12.89 -8.79
CA GLU A 136 -5.79 13.23 -9.59
C GLU A 136 -7.00 13.54 -8.69
N LEU A 137 -7.22 12.73 -7.67
CA LEU A 137 -8.33 12.90 -6.73
C LEU A 137 -8.18 14.17 -5.88
N GLU A 138 -6.98 14.70 -5.71
CA GLU A 138 -6.73 15.91 -4.95
C GLU A 138 -7.22 17.18 -5.66
N VAL A 139 -7.33 17.15 -6.98
CA VAL A 139 -7.75 18.30 -7.78
C VAL A 139 -9.12 18.78 -7.36
N GLY A 140 -9.22 20.08 -7.04
CA GLY A 140 -10.46 20.71 -6.57
C GLY A 140 -10.83 20.47 -5.09
N ARG A 141 -9.98 19.75 -4.33
CA ARG A 141 -10.18 19.49 -2.90
C ARG A 141 -9.14 20.24 -2.09
N PHE A 142 -9.54 21.30 -1.40
CA PHE A 142 -8.60 22.20 -0.74
C PHE A 142 -8.62 22.07 0.79
N PHE A 143 -9.77 22.30 1.45
CA PHE A 143 -9.86 22.44 2.91
C PHE A 143 -10.97 21.57 3.52
N ASN A 144 -11.27 20.46 2.93
CA ASN A 144 -12.31 19.52 3.35
C ASN A 144 -11.74 18.20 3.86
N VAL A 145 -12.58 17.34 4.41
CA VAL A 145 -12.18 16.00 4.90
C VAL A 145 -11.58 15.13 3.80
N GLU A 146 -12.01 15.30 2.54
CA GLU A 146 -11.44 14.51 1.42
C GLU A 146 -9.97 14.84 1.19
N LYS A 147 -9.53 16.11 1.36
CA LYS A 147 -8.12 16.50 1.30
C LYS A 147 -7.31 15.81 2.39
N LEU A 148 -7.85 15.72 3.61
CA LEU A 148 -7.21 15.04 4.73
C LEU A 148 -7.16 13.51 4.54
N LEU A 149 -8.20 12.92 3.96
CA LEU A 149 -8.23 11.50 3.59
C LEU A 149 -7.15 11.17 2.55
N ILE A 150 -7.02 11.98 1.50
CA ILE A 150 -5.98 11.82 0.47
C ILE A 150 -4.60 11.92 1.11
N TYR A 151 -4.38 12.91 1.96
CA TYR A 151 -3.12 13.07 2.68
C TYR A 151 -2.80 11.84 3.56
N TYR A 152 -3.79 11.34 4.29
CA TYR A 152 -3.63 10.18 5.15
C TYR A 152 -3.32 8.88 4.37
N LEU A 153 -3.95 8.69 3.21
CA LEU A 153 -3.64 7.56 2.33
C LEU A 153 -2.21 7.67 1.77
N ARG A 154 -1.76 8.87 1.41
CA ARG A 154 -0.37 9.09 0.99
C ARG A 154 0.62 8.80 2.10
N LEU A 155 0.31 9.16 3.36
CA LEU A 155 1.14 8.80 4.52
C LEU A 155 1.28 7.28 4.66
N GLN A 156 0.18 6.54 4.52
CA GLN A 156 0.22 5.08 4.59
C GLN A 156 1.01 4.47 3.42
N LEU A 157 0.89 5.03 2.20
CA LEU A 157 1.68 4.58 1.05
C LEU A 157 3.17 4.87 1.22
N ALA A 158 3.53 6.06 1.72
CA ALA A 158 4.92 6.43 2.00
C ALA A 158 5.54 5.56 3.09
N ASP A 159 4.80 5.26 4.17
CA ASP A 159 5.22 4.35 5.23
C ASP A 159 5.47 2.94 4.68
N ARG A 160 4.54 2.41 3.87
CA ARG A 160 4.70 1.11 3.19
C ARG A 160 5.89 1.11 2.25
N PHE A 161 6.08 2.16 1.44
CA PHE A 161 7.21 2.28 0.53
C PHE A 161 8.55 2.33 1.27
N GLY A 162 8.61 3.08 2.38
CA GLY A 162 9.79 3.16 3.24
C GLY A 162 10.18 1.82 3.86
N THR A 163 9.18 1.00 4.26
CA THR A 163 9.46 -0.35 4.82
C THR A 163 9.95 -1.34 3.77
N MET A 164 9.65 -1.10 2.51
CA MET A 164 10.07 -1.93 1.37
C MET A 164 11.43 -1.55 0.80
N ASN A 165 12.08 -0.52 1.35
CA ASN A 165 13.31 0.02 0.77
C ASN A 165 14.32 -1.10 0.42
N GLN A 166 14.83 -1.06 -0.80
CA GLN A 166 15.73 -2.07 -1.37
C GLN A 166 16.97 -2.30 -0.49
N ASP A 167 17.51 -1.23 0.13
CA ASP A 167 18.69 -1.32 0.99
C ASP A 167 18.44 -2.20 2.22
N ARG A 168 17.26 -2.12 2.85
CA ARG A 168 16.88 -3.02 3.96
C ARG A 168 16.66 -4.46 3.53
N GLY A 169 16.11 -4.66 2.32
CA GLY A 169 15.93 -5.99 1.75
C GLY A 169 17.26 -6.66 1.40
N VAL A 170 18.21 -5.92 0.87
CA VAL A 170 19.57 -6.40 0.55
C VAL A 170 20.34 -6.71 1.83
N ASP A 171 20.35 -5.78 2.81
CA ASP A 171 21.03 -5.97 4.09
C ASP A 171 20.47 -7.21 4.83
N SER A 172 19.15 -7.38 4.86
CA SER A 172 18.52 -8.56 5.47
C SER A 172 18.84 -9.85 4.74
N PHE A 173 18.96 -9.82 3.41
CA PHE A 173 19.33 -10.99 2.61
C PHE A 173 20.81 -11.35 2.80
N GLU A 174 21.69 -10.37 2.82
CA GLU A 174 23.13 -10.57 3.06
C GLU A 174 23.39 -11.10 4.48
N GLU A 175 22.69 -10.58 5.50
CA GLU A 175 22.77 -11.12 6.86
C GLU A 175 22.27 -12.58 6.95
N GLN A 176 21.16 -12.91 6.31
CA GLN A 176 20.64 -14.28 6.29
C GLN A 176 21.56 -15.23 5.51
N TYR A 177 22.10 -14.77 4.40
CA TYR A 177 23.06 -15.54 3.60
C TYR A 177 24.37 -15.80 4.36
N SER A 178 24.89 -14.78 5.04
CA SER A 178 26.10 -14.91 5.88
C SER A 178 25.88 -15.89 7.04
N ARG A 179 24.75 -15.84 7.72
CA ARG A 179 24.39 -16.80 8.78
C ARG A 179 24.28 -18.25 8.28
N LEU A 180 23.69 -18.43 7.08
CA LEU A 180 23.59 -19.73 6.45
C LEU A 180 24.99 -20.26 6.06
N ALA A 181 25.83 -19.42 5.48
CA ALA A 181 27.20 -19.79 5.12
C ALA A 181 28.02 -20.22 6.34
N GLU A 182 27.95 -19.47 7.46
CA GLU A 182 28.58 -19.82 8.72
C GLU A 182 28.07 -21.15 9.31
N GLN A 183 26.77 -21.45 9.17
CA GLN A 183 26.21 -22.72 9.60
C GLN A 183 26.74 -23.89 8.76
N PHE A 184 26.89 -23.72 7.46
CA PHE A 184 27.43 -24.76 6.57
C PHE A 184 28.93 -25.00 6.81
N GLU A 185 29.73 -23.95 7.00
CA GLU A 185 31.14 -24.06 7.35
C GLU A 185 31.36 -24.77 8.71
N GLY A 186 30.48 -24.50 9.68
CA GLY A 186 30.49 -25.15 10.99
C GLY A 186 30.18 -26.67 10.92
N ILE A 187 29.33 -27.09 9.97
CA ILE A 187 29.00 -28.50 9.74
C ILE A 187 30.16 -29.22 9.08
N GLU A 188 30.81 -28.65 8.05
CA GLU A 188 31.97 -29.26 7.38
C GLU A 188 33.15 -29.43 8.34
N GLN A 189 33.40 -28.51 9.25
CA GLN A 189 34.46 -28.62 10.26
C GLN A 189 34.15 -29.70 11.32
N SER A 190 32.86 -29.92 11.64
CA SER A 190 32.46 -30.95 12.61
C SER A 190 32.54 -32.36 12.03
N GLU A 191 32.37 -32.54 10.71
CA GLU A 191 32.54 -33.82 10.02
C GLU A 191 33.99 -34.21 9.83
N GLN A 192 34.90 -33.24 9.60
CA GLN A 192 36.35 -33.51 9.48
C GLN A 192 37.02 -33.83 10.81
N GLY A 193 36.46 -33.34 11.94
CA GLY A 193 36.96 -33.63 13.29
C GLY A 193 36.60 -35.02 13.84
N ASN A 194 35.66 -35.74 13.24
CA ASN A 194 35.17 -37.04 13.71
C ASN A 194 35.75 -38.25 12.91
N GLY A 195 36.65 -37.98 11.97
CA GLY A 195 37.30 -38.99 11.14
C GLY A 195 38.69 -39.50 11.59
N GLU A 196 39.24 -38.92 12.68
CA GLU A 196 40.53 -39.29 13.24
C GLU A 196 40.38 -39.75 14.69
N ALA A 197 39.75 -40.90 14.93
CA ALA A 197 39.79 -41.59 16.21
C ALA A 197 39.69 -43.13 16.00
#